data_e7dbc1c980ff07424a6b8fb36851934b
#
_entry.id   e7dbc1c980ff07424a6b8fb36851934b
#
_cell.length_a   1.000
_cell.length_b   1.000
_cell.length_c   1.000
_cell.angle_alpha   90.00
_cell.angle_beta   90.00
_cell.angle_gamma   90.00
#
_symmetry.space_group_name_H-M   'P 1'
#
loop_
_entity.id
_entity.type
_entity.pdbx_description
1 polymer ?
#
loop_
_entity_poly.entity_id
_entity_poly.type
_entity_poly.pdbx_seq_one_letter_code
_entity_poly.pdbx_strand_id
1 'polypeptide(L)'
;MEQLSNKNPRIEVVDALRGFAIMAILLVHSLEHFIFPVYPTDSPTWLNILDQGVLSGIFTLFAGKSYAIFAFLFGFTFYIQSNNQKKQGKDFGYRFLWRLVLLAAFATLNAAFFPAGDVLLLFVIVGLVLFFTRNWSDKAILITSIIFLLQPVEWYHYIANLINPAHQLPDLKVGEMYAEVAEYTQAGNFWDFIWGNVTLGQKASLLWAVNAGRFFQTAGLFLLGFYIGRKHLFVTTEKNLHFWIKILIISAISFAPLYALKELIMQNSTIIQQTAGTAFDMWQKLAFTFVLVASFVLLYQREKFSKAVSSLRFYGKMSLTNYISQSIMGALIYFPIGLYLAPYCGYTLSLLIGLCMFLLQVKFCKWWLSKHKQGPLEHIWHKWTWMGTNK
;
A
#
# COMPACT_ATOMS: atom_id res chain seq x y z
N MET A 1 -43.17 -8.62 -10.83
CA MET A 1 -42.58 -8.13 -9.54
C MET A 1 -41.33 -8.93 -9.33
N GLU A 2 -40.19 -8.41 -9.83
CA GLU A 2 -38.87 -8.99 -9.60
C GLU A 2 -38.45 -8.68 -8.16
N GLN A 3 -38.29 -9.73 -7.36
CA GLN A 3 -37.60 -9.63 -6.07
C GLN A 3 -36.16 -9.22 -6.30
N LEU A 4 -35.87 -7.91 -6.20
CA LEU A 4 -34.52 -7.37 -6.12
C LEU A 4 -33.83 -8.03 -4.93
N SER A 5 -32.95 -8.96 -5.20
CA SER A 5 -32.10 -9.61 -4.22
C SER A 5 -31.31 -8.54 -3.46
N ASN A 6 -31.53 -8.47 -2.17
CA ASN A 6 -30.99 -7.48 -1.22
C ASN A 6 -29.47 -7.70 -0.93
N LYS A 7 -28.68 -8.06 -1.95
CA LYS A 7 -27.22 -8.12 -1.90
C LYS A 7 -26.68 -6.78 -2.34
N ASN A 8 -25.98 -6.06 -1.44
CA ASN A 8 -25.22 -4.86 -1.82
C ASN A 8 -24.42 -5.17 -3.07
N PRO A 9 -24.65 -4.46 -4.21
CA PRO A 9 -23.89 -4.70 -5.42
C PRO A 9 -22.42 -4.45 -5.12
N ARG A 10 -21.60 -5.46 -5.35
CA ARG A 10 -20.14 -5.35 -5.20
C ARG A 10 -19.63 -4.30 -6.19
N ILE A 11 -18.89 -3.33 -5.70
CA ILE A 11 -18.38 -2.23 -6.53
C ILE A 11 -17.15 -2.72 -7.29
N GLU A 12 -17.36 -3.17 -8.53
CA GLU A 12 -16.32 -3.81 -9.36
C GLU A 12 -15.10 -2.92 -9.62
N VAL A 13 -15.32 -1.59 -9.76
CA VAL A 13 -14.21 -0.64 -9.95
C VAL A 13 -13.26 -0.62 -8.74
N VAL A 14 -13.78 -0.82 -7.52
CA VAL A 14 -12.94 -0.88 -6.30
C VAL A 14 -12.11 -2.16 -6.26
N ASP A 15 -12.68 -3.31 -6.65
CA ASP A 15 -11.92 -4.54 -6.77
C ASP A 15 -10.82 -4.42 -7.84
N ALA A 16 -11.13 -3.83 -9.00
CA ALA A 16 -10.16 -3.61 -10.06
C ALA A 16 -9.05 -2.62 -9.62
N LEU A 17 -9.41 -1.53 -8.94
CA LEU A 17 -8.45 -0.55 -8.43
C LEU A 17 -7.54 -1.15 -7.34
N ARG A 18 -8.09 -2.04 -6.49
CA ARG A 18 -7.28 -2.79 -5.51
C ARG A 18 -6.31 -3.73 -6.22
N GLY A 19 -6.76 -4.41 -7.28
CA GLY A 19 -5.90 -5.25 -8.11
C GLY A 19 -4.80 -4.45 -8.79
N PHE A 20 -5.11 -3.27 -9.31
CA PHE A 20 -4.12 -2.35 -9.86
C PHE A 20 -3.06 -1.95 -8.80
N ALA A 21 -3.49 -1.59 -7.60
CA ALA A 21 -2.58 -1.20 -6.52
C ALA A 21 -1.61 -2.33 -6.15
N ILE A 22 -2.09 -3.58 -6.02
CA ILE A 22 -1.25 -4.72 -5.65
C ILE A 22 -0.31 -5.13 -6.80
N MET A 23 -0.76 -5.05 -8.04
CA MET A 23 0.11 -5.23 -9.20
C MET A 23 1.25 -4.21 -9.18
N ALA A 24 0.92 -2.92 -9.00
CA ALA A 24 1.91 -1.86 -8.96
C ALA A 24 2.88 -1.99 -7.77
N ILE A 25 2.40 -2.45 -6.59
CA ILE A 25 3.24 -2.79 -5.43
C ILE A 25 4.21 -3.91 -5.80
N LEU A 26 3.76 -4.99 -6.43
CA LEU A 26 4.64 -6.08 -6.87
C LEU A 26 5.76 -5.58 -7.79
N LEU A 27 5.44 -4.73 -8.76
CA LEU A 27 6.45 -4.18 -9.69
C LEU A 27 7.48 -3.30 -8.96
N VAL A 28 7.06 -2.49 -7.99
CA VAL A 28 7.98 -1.70 -7.15
C VAL A 28 8.86 -2.62 -6.30
N HIS A 29 8.27 -3.61 -5.62
CA HIS A 29 9.02 -4.56 -4.79
C HIS A 29 10.04 -5.36 -5.59
N SER A 30 9.76 -5.68 -6.85
CA SER A 30 10.71 -6.35 -7.74
C SER A 30 11.96 -5.52 -8.00
N LEU A 31 11.86 -4.19 -7.95
CA LEU A 31 12.97 -3.27 -8.22
C LEU A 31 13.66 -2.73 -6.95
N GLU A 32 13.07 -2.92 -5.78
CA GLU A 32 13.56 -2.34 -4.53
C GLU A 32 13.93 -3.43 -3.52
N HIS A 33 12.96 -4.19 -3.03
CA HIS A 33 13.17 -5.11 -1.91
C HIS A 33 13.71 -6.48 -2.31
N PHE A 34 13.29 -7.02 -3.45
CA PHE A 34 13.67 -8.39 -3.82
C PHE A 34 15.12 -8.50 -4.28
N ILE A 35 15.64 -7.49 -4.96
CA ILE A 35 17.04 -7.49 -5.42
C ILE A 35 18.00 -6.86 -4.41
N PHE A 36 17.50 -6.23 -3.33
CA PHE A 36 18.34 -5.65 -2.28
C PHE A 36 18.97 -6.74 -1.40
N PRO A 37 20.22 -6.64 -0.97
CA PRO A 37 21.20 -5.56 -1.23
C PRO A 37 22.17 -5.84 -2.38
N VAL A 38 21.94 -6.91 -3.15
CA VAL A 38 22.89 -7.39 -4.16
C VAL A 38 22.41 -7.00 -5.55
N TYR A 39 23.32 -6.38 -6.31
CA TYR A 39 23.08 -5.94 -7.68
C TYR A 39 24.19 -6.47 -8.60
N PRO A 40 23.91 -6.73 -9.89
CA PRO A 40 24.96 -7.11 -10.85
C PRO A 40 25.97 -5.98 -11.02
N THR A 41 27.28 -6.34 -11.04
CA THR A 41 28.39 -5.39 -11.17
C THR A 41 28.90 -5.23 -12.60
N ASP A 42 28.73 -6.26 -13.43
CA ASP A 42 29.35 -6.37 -14.76
C ASP A 42 28.34 -6.25 -15.92
N SER A 43 27.33 -5.42 -15.75
CA SER A 43 26.32 -5.21 -16.80
C SER A 43 26.84 -4.28 -17.90
N PRO A 44 26.53 -4.55 -19.19
CA PRO A 44 26.88 -3.66 -20.30
C PRO A 44 26.27 -2.27 -20.13
N THR A 45 26.95 -1.23 -20.62
CA THR A 45 26.52 0.18 -20.46
C THR A 45 25.09 0.44 -20.95
N TRP A 46 24.70 -0.15 -22.09
CA TRP A 46 23.34 -0.01 -22.63
C TRP A 46 22.27 -0.58 -21.67
N LEU A 47 22.58 -1.70 -20.99
CA LEU A 47 21.66 -2.32 -20.02
C LEU A 47 21.56 -1.48 -18.76
N ASN A 48 22.66 -0.90 -18.28
CA ASN A 48 22.64 0.02 -17.14
C ASN A 48 21.78 1.27 -17.44
N ILE A 49 21.84 1.83 -18.66
CA ILE A 49 20.98 2.94 -19.06
C ILE A 49 19.51 2.52 -19.07
N LEU A 50 19.20 1.34 -19.62
CA LEU A 50 17.85 0.80 -19.63
C LEU A 50 17.32 0.55 -18.20
N ASP A 51 18.15 -0.03 -17.34
CA ASP A 51 17.84 -0.30 -15.94
C ASP A 51 17.48 0.99 -15.18
N GLN A 52 18.26 2.05 -15.34
CA GLN A 52 17.95 3.35 -14.72
C GLN A 52 16.66 3.96 -15.27
N GLY A 53 16.39 3.81 -16.56
CA GLY A 53 15.13 4.22 -17.18
C GLY A 53 13.93 3.46 -16.61
N VAL A 54 14.05 2.13 -16.45
CA VAL A 54 13.03 1.26 -15.86
C VAL A 54 12.78 1.63 -14.40
N LEU A 55 13.85 1.78 -13.61
CA LEU A 55 13.74 2.17 -12.20
C LEU A 55 13.02 3.52 -12.07
N SER A 56 13.51 4.54 -12.78
CA SER A 56 12.93 5.89 -12.74
C SER A 56 11.46 5.88 -13.18
N GLY A 57 11.11 5.17 -14.25
CA GLY A 57 9.75 5.08 -14.75
C GLY A 57 8.78 4.42 -13.76
N ILE A 58 9.14 3.25 -13.25
CA ILE A 58 8.31 2.50 -12.29
C ILE A 58 8.16 3.26 -10.97
N PHE A 59 9.25 3.85 -10.46
CA PHE A 59 9.19 4.62 -9.21
C PHE A 59 8.39 5.90 -9.37
N THR A 60 8.54 6.62 -10.48
CA THR A 60 7.72 7.81 -10.76
C THR A 60 6.25 7.48 -10.82
N LEU A 61 5.87 6.36 -11.45
CA LEU A 61 4.47 5.99 -11.61
C LEU A 61 3.86 5.38 -10.35
N PHE A 62 4.60 4.52 -9.61
CA PHE A 62 3.98 3.62 -8.63
C PHE A 62 4.53 3.74 -7.22
N ALA A 63 5.83 4.08 -7.02
CA ALA A 63 6.43 4.08 -5.68
C ALA A 63 5.72 5.08 -4.74
N GLY A 64 5.23 4.58 -3.62
CA GLY A 64 4.45 5.34 -2.65
C GLY A 64 3.00 5.62 -3.05
N LYS A 65 2.64 5.63 -4.35
CA LYS A 65 1.28 5.89 -4.85
C LYS A 65 0.42 4.62 -4.78
N SER A 66 0.95 3.49 -5.22
CA SER A 66 0.28 2.18 -5.12
C SER A 66 -0.03 1.80 -3.67
N TYR A 67 0.93 2.03 -2.77
CA TYR A 67 0.71 1.93 -1.32
C TYR A 67 -0.43 2.84 -0.84
N ALA A 68 -0.43 4.11 -1.25
CA ALA A 68 -1.45 5.08 -0.86
C ALA A 68 -2.85 4.69 -1.37
N ILE A 69 -2.96 4.17 -2.62
CA ILE A 69 -4.22 3.61 -3.13
C ILE A 69 -4.68 2.45 -2.26
N PHE A 70 -3.78 1.54 -1.90
CA PHE A 70 -4.13 0.37 -1.10
C PHE A 70 -4.58 0.76 0.32
N ALA A 71 -3.89 1.72 0.96
CA ALA A 71 -4.27 2.29 2.25
C ALA A 71 -5.64 2.97 2.20
N PHE A 72 -5.88 3.81 1.20
CA PHE A 72 -7.16 4.46 0.98
C PHE A 72 -8.31 3.43 0.84
N LEU A 73 -8.09 2.37 0.06
CA LEU A 73 -9.08 1.30 -0.12
C LEU A 73 -9.27 0.42 1.12
N PHE A 74 -8.30 0.36 2.03
CA PHE A 74 -8.47 -0.30 3.32
C PHE A 74 -9.53 0.41 4.18
N GLY A 75 -9.47 1.74 4.29
CA GLY A 75 -10.48 2.55 4.96
C GLY A 75 -11.86 2.44 4.30
N PHE A 76 -11.91 2.42 2.98
CA PHE A 76 -13.17 2.15 2.24
C PHE A 76 -13.75 0.76 2.55
N THR A 77 -12.89 -0.25 2.63
CA THR A 77 -13.31 -1.62 2.97
C THR A 77 -13.87 -1.70 4.40
N PHE A 78 -13.26 -0.97 5.35
CA PHE A 78 -13.81 -0.83 6.71
C PHE A 78 -15.22 -0.26 6.69
N TYR A 79 -15.47 0.80 5.88
CA TYR A 79 -16.82 1.34 5.71
C TYR A 79 -17.81 0.26 5.25
N ILE A 80 -17.49 -0.48 4.19
CA ILE A 80 -18.38 -1.51 3.64
C ILE A 80 -18.74 -2.55 4.72
N GLN A 81 -17.76 -3.02 5.48
CA GLN A 81 -17.96 -4.02 6.52
C GLN A 81 -18.76 -3.48 7.69
N SER A 82 -18.42 -2.29 8.17
CA SER A 82 -19.13 -1.60 9.26
C SER A 82 -20.60 -1.32 8.88
N ASN A 83 -20.85 -0.81 7.68
CA ASN A 83 -22.19 -0.52 7.19
C ASN A 83 -23.04 -1.80 7.03
N ASN A 84 -22.43 -2.91 6.58
CA ASN A 84 -23.14 -4.19 6.48
C ASN A 84 -23.55 -4.73 7.86
N GLN A 85 -22.72 -4.57 8.88
CA GLN A 85 -23.06 -4.95 10.26
C GLN A 85 -24.13 -4.01 10.86
N LYS A 86 -24.00 -2.70 10.62
CA LYS A 86 -24.99 -1.72 11.08
C LYS A 86 -26.37 -1.98 10.51
N LYS A 87 -26.48 -2.40 9.24
CA LYS A 87 -27.76 -2.81 8.63
C LYS A 87 -28.40 -4.03 9.31
N GLN A 88 -27.60 -4.83 10.01
CA GLN A 88 -28.06 -5.99 10.80
C GLN A 88 -28.25 -5.64 12.27
N GLY A 89 -28.17 -4.35 12.64
CA GLY A 89 -28.28 -3.90 14.03
C GLY A 89 -27.08 -4.26 14.91
N LYS A 90 -25.93 -4.61 14.31
CA LYS A 90 -24.72 -5.04 15.03
C LYS A 90 -23.63 -3.98 14.95
N ASP A 91 -22.86 -3.78 16.04
CA ASP A 91 -21.61 -2.99 16.02
C ASP A 91 -20.47 -3.84 15.46
N PHE A 92 -19.71 -3.24 14.56
CA PHE A 92 -18.54 -3.89 13.95
C PHE A 92 -17.24 -3.67 14.75
N GLY A 93 -17.22 -2.74 15.71
CA GLY A 93 -16.00 -2.26 16.35
C GLY A 93 -15.11 -3.36 16.92
N TYR A 94 -15.61 -4.15 17.88
CA TYR A 94 -14.81 -5.24 18.47
C TYR A 94 -14.45 -6.33 17.44
N ARG A 95 -15.32 -6.59 16.50
CA ARG A 95 -15.04 -7.54 15.42
C ARG A 95 -13.93 -7.04 14.49
N PHE A 96 -13.86 -5.73 14.29
CA PHE A 96 -12.77 -5.11 13.55
C PHE A 96 -11.44 -5.20 14.31
N LEU A 97 -11.42 -4.97 15.63
CA LEU A 97 -10.20 -5.18 16.42
C LEU A 97 -9.69 -6.63 16.29
N TRP A 98 -10.58 -7.61 16.39
CA TRP A 98 -10.22 -9.00 16.15
C TRP A 98 -9.65 -9.23 14.74
N ARG A 99 -10.22 -8.59 13.73
CA ARG A 99 -9.67 -8.62 12.37
C ARG A 99 -8.27 -8.02 12.28
N LEU A 100 -7.97 -6.98 13.04
CA LEU A 100 -6.61 -6.42 13.11
C LEU A 100 -5.64 -7.40 13.77
N VAL A 101 -6.04 -8.11 14.83
CA VAL A 101 -5.22 -9.17 15.44
C VAL A 101 -4.91 -10.27 14.42
N LEU A 102 -5.91 -10.73 13.67
CA LEU A 102 -5.69 -11.70 12.60
C LEU A 102 -4.80 -11.14 11.47
N LEU A 103 -4.94 -9.85 11.15
CA LEU A 103 -4.06 -9.17 10.18
C LEU A 103 -2.62 -9.12 10.68
N ALA A 104 -2.39 -8.95 12.00
CA ALA A 104 -1.05 -9.01 12.57
C ALA A 104 -0.39 -10.39 12.36
N ALA A 105 -1.15 -11.48 12.49
CA ALA A 105 -0.65 -12.81 12.18
C ALA A 105 -0.27 -12.96 10.69
N PHE A 106 -1.07 -12.41 9.78
CA PHE A 106 -0.72 -12.38 8.36
C PHE A 106 0.47 -11.44 8.06
N ALA A 107 0.62 -10.33 8.80
CA ALA A 107 1.78 -9.45 8.72
C ALA A 107 3.07 -10.19 9.13
N THR A 108 3.02 -10.97 10.20
CA THR A 108 4.15 -11.81 10.64
C THR A 108 4.49 -12.86 9.59
N LEU A 109 3.50 -13.52 9.00
CA LEU A 109 3.72 -14.47 7.90
C LEU A 109 4.33 -13.79 6.66
N ASN A 110 3.86 -12.59 6.32
CA ASN A 110 4.43 -11.83 5.20
C ASN A 110 5.88 -11.41 5.49
N ALA A 111 6.12 -10.85 6.68
CA ALA A 111 7.44 -10.40 7.08
C ALA A 111 8.47 -11.53 7.06
N ALA A 112 8.08 -12.75 7.44
CA ALA A 112 8.97 -13.92 7.39
C ALA A 112 9.66 -14.11 6.03
N PHE A 113 9.00 -13.70 4.94
CA PHE A 113 9.50 -13.82 3.56
C PHE A 113 9.75 -12.47 2.87
N PHE A 114 9.60 -11.35 3.58
CA PHE A 114 9.76 -10.02 2.99
C PHE A 114 10.67 -9.14 3.85
N PRO A 115 12.01 -9.17 3.61
CA PRO A 115 12.99 -8.47 4.43
C PRO A 115 12.71 -6.97 4.54
N ALA A 116 12.48 -6.49 5.77
CA ALA A 116 12.30 -5.07 6.14
C ALA A 116 11.32 -4.26 5.28
N GLY A 117 10.39 -4.92 4.57
CA GLY A 117 9.45 -4.25 3.65
C GLY A 117 7.98 -4.38 4.02
N ASP A 118 7.63 -5.10 5.11
CA ASP A 118 6.23 -5.34 5.46
C ASP A 118 5.50 -4.07 5.92
N VAL A 119 4.38 -3.79 5.25
CA VAL A 119 3.50 -2.67 5.61
C VAL A 119 2.21 -3.12 6.31
N LEU A 120 1.93 -4.43 6.38
CA LEU A 120 0.69 -4.93 7.00
C LEU A 120 0.67 -4.66 8.49
N LEU A 121 1.82 -4.76 9.18
CA LEU A 121 1.91 -4.44 10.60
C LEU A 121 1.65 -2.95 10.88
N LEU A 122 2.13 -2.06 10.01
CA LEU A 122 1.75 -0.64 10.04
C LEU A 122 0.23 -0.47 9.89
N PHE A 123 -0.42 -1.22 8.98
CA PHE A 123 -1.87 -1.18 8.80
C PHE A 123 -2.63 -1.67 10.02
N VAL A 124 -2.09 -2.64 10.76
CA VAL A 124 -2.66 -3.10 12.03
C VAL A 124 -2.66 -1.97 13.06
N ILE A 125 -1.49 -1.35 13.29
CA ILE A 125 -1.32 -0.29 14.30
C ILE A 125 -2.18 0.93 13.94
N VAL A 126 -2.05 1.42 12.71
CA VAL A 126 -2.79 2.60 12.23
C VAL A 126 -4.28 2.30 12.08
N GLY A 127 -4.65 1.04 11.83
CA GLY A 127 -6.04 0.60 11.73
C GLY A 127 -6.87 0.90 12.98
N LEU A 128 -6.24 1.02 14.15
CA LEU A 128 -6.91 1.43 15.37
C LEU A 128 -7.62 2.79 15.24
N VAL A 129 -7.12 3.69 14.40
CA VAL A 129 -7.78 4.99 14.17
C VAL A 129 -9.21 4.82 13.65
N LEU A 130 -9.46 3.82 12.80
CA LEU A 130 -10.81 3.53 12.29
C LEU A 130 -11.75 3.02 13.39
N PHE A 131 -11.22 2.26 14.35
CA PHE A 131 -11.99 1.82 15.50
C PHE A 131 -12.46 3.01 16.37
N PHE A 132 -11.54 3.93 16.71
CA PHE A 132 -11.86 5.07 17.54
C PHE A 132 -12.78 6.09 16.83
N THR A 133 -12.63 6.25 15.53
CA THR A 133 -13.39 7.25 14.74
C THR A 133 -14.67 6.73 14.13
N ARG A 134 -14.99 5.43 14.28
CA ARG A 134 -16.13 4.77 13.60
C ARG A 134 -17.50 5.45 13.77
N ASN A 135 -17.70 6.09 14.94
CA ASN A 135 -18.94 6.77 15.30
C ASN A 135 -18.88 8.29 15.12
N TRP A 136 -17.77 8.83 14.62
CA TRP A 136 -17.61 10.26 14.43
C TRP A 136 -18.49 10.78 13.28
N SER A 137 -18.77 12.09 13.31
CA SER A 137 -19.45 12.76 12.22
C SER A 137 -18.59 12.81 10.95
N ASP A 138 -19.22 12.94 9.78
CA ASP A 138 -18.51 13.05 8.50
C ASP A 138 -17.53 14.22 8.47
N LYS A 139 -17.93 15.35 9.08
CA LYS A 139 -17.05 16.54 9.18
C LYS A 139 -15.80 16.23 10.02
N ALA A 140 -15.98 15.59 11.20
CA ALA A 140 -14.86 15.27 12.07
C ALA A 140 -13.89 14.30 11.38
N ILE A 141 -14.39 13.26 10.71
CA ILE A 141 -13.56 12.30 9.97
C ILE A 141 -12.77 13.02 8.87
N LEU A 142 -13.42 13.87 8.07
CA LEU A 142 -12.73 14.58 6.98
C LEU A 142 -11.67 15.55 7.51
N ILE A 143 -12.00 16.36 8.54
CA ILE A 143 -11.06 17.31 9.14
C ILE A 143 -9.84 16.57 9.71
N THR A 144 -10.05 15.51 10.48
CA THR A 144 -8.94 14.72 11.04
C THR A 144 -8.10 14.04 9.94
N SER A 145 -8.75 13.54 8.88
CA SER A 145 -8.04 13.02 7.71
C SER A 145 -7.12 14.08 7.09
N ILE A 146 -7.62 15.29 6.89
CA ILE A 146 -6.83 16.41 6.33
C ILE A 146 -5.67 16.76 7.27
N ILE A 147 -5.92 16.90 8.58
CA ILE A 147 -4.87 17.19 9.57
C ILE A 147 -3.75 16.15 9.50
N PHE A 148 -4.09 14.86 9.43
CA PHE A 148 -3.09 13.79 9.33
C PHE A 148 -2.32 13.83 8.00
N LEU A 149 -3.00 14.11 6.89
CA LEU A 149 -2.35 14.25 5.57
C LEU A 149 -1.47 15.50 5.46
N LEU A 150 -1.65 16.49 6.32
CA LEU A 150 -0.76 17.67 6.41
C LEU A 150 0.59 17.35 7.05
N GLN A 151 0.81 16.14 7.57
CA GLN A 151 2.09 15.71 8.16
C GLN A 151 2.48 16.55 9.39
N PRO A 152 1.69 16.54 10.48
CA PRO A 152 1.88 17.46 11.60
C PRO A 152 3.19 17.26 12.37
N VAL A 153 3.76 16.05 12.39
CA VAL A 153 5.02 15.75 13.10
C VAL A 153 6.20 16.34 12.35
N GLU A 154 6.22 16.22 11.04
CA GLU A 154 7.25 16.79 10.18
C GLU A 154 7.27 18.33 10.31
N TRP A 155 6.10 18.97 10.34
CA TRP A 155 5.99 20.41 10.54
C TRP A 155 6.37 20.82 11.96
N TYR A 156 6.03 20.02 12.99
CA TYR A 156 6.48 20.29 14.36
C TYR A 156 8.02 20.34 14.43
N HIS A 157 8.70 19.34 13.89
CA HIS A 157 10.15 19.28 13.89
C HIS A 157 10.79 20.38 13.05
N TYR A 158 10.19 20.73 11.91
CA TYR A 158 10.64 21.84 11.08
C TYR A 158 10.57 23.18 11.84
N ILE A 159 9.44 23.48 12.48
CA ILE A 159 9.24 24.70 13.24
C ILE A 159 10.16 24.72 14.49
N ALA A 160 10.28 23.59 15.18
CA ALA A 160 11.18 23.48 16.32
C ALA A 160 12.65 23.78 15.94
N ASN A 161 13.10 23.34 14.78
CA ASN A 161 14.44 23.65 14.26
C ASN A 161 14.58 25.13 13.88
N LEU A 162 13.54 25.76 13.32
CA LEU A 162 13.58 27.21 13.04
C LEU A 162 13.70 28.05 14.32
N ILE A 163 13.08 27.61 15.43
CA ILE A 163 13.14 28.28 16.73
C ILE A 163 14.47 28.00 17.44
N ASN A 164 14.91 26.75 17.38
CA ASN A 164 16.17 26.30 17.98
C ASN A 164 16.98 25.50 16.96
N PRO A 165 17.99 26.10 16.32
CA PRO A 165 18.84 25.41 15.33
C PRO A 165 19.60 24.19 15.87
N ALA A 166 19.71 24.04 17.20
CA ALA A 166 20.29 22.83 17.84
C ALA A 166 19.28 21.68 17.95
N HIS A 167 18.02 21.87 17.56
CA HIS A 167 17.01 20.83 17.55
C HIS A 167 17.41 19.69 16.60
N GLN A 168 17.47 18.47 17.11
CA GLN A 168 17.80 17.27 16.35
C GLN A 168 16.60 16.34 16.26
N LEU A 169 16.51 15.63 15.13
CA LEU A 169 15.53 14.55 14.98
C LEU A 169 15.97 13.32 15.76
N PRO A 170 15.02 12.51 16.27
CA PRO A 170 15.36 11.23 16.88
C PRO A 170 16.10 10.33 15.89
N ASP A 171 17.28 9.85 16.29
CA ASP A 171 17.99 8.84 15.52
C ASP A 171 17.40 7.46 15.84
N LEU A 172 16.62 6.92 14.90
CA LEU A 172 15.96 5.62 15.04
C LEU A 172 16.82 4.44 14.60
N LYS A 173 18.10 4.68 14.26
CA LYS A 173 19.06 3.64 13.84
C LYS A 173 18.59 2.76 12.68
N VAL A 174 17.74 3.32 11.80
CA VAL A 174 17.13 2.56 10.70
C VAL A 174 18.19 2.04 9.73
N GLY A 175 19.21 2.84 9.41
CA GLY A 175 20.30 2.43 8.51
C GLY A 175 21.10 1.24 9.06
N GLU A 176 21.42 1.24 10.37
CA GLU A 176 22.11 0.14 11.03
C GLU A 176 21.27 -1.16 10.95
N MET A 177 19.97 -1.07 11.23
CA MET A 177 19.07 -2.23 11.12
C MET A 177 18.96 -2.76 9.68
N TYR A 178 18.92 -1.90 8.65
CA TYR A 178 18.92 -2.35 7.26
C TYR A 178 20.24 -3.02 6.87
N ALA A 179 21.37 -2.57 7.39
CA ALA A 179 22.66 -3.23 7.19
C ALA A 179 22.66 -4.66 7.79
N GLU A 180 22.14 -4.82 9.01
CA GLU A 180 22.01 -6.14 9.66
C GLU A 180 21.01 -7.04 8.93
N VAL A 181 19.90 -6.48 8.40
CA VAL A 181 18.95 -7.19 7.53
C VAL A 181 19.66 -7.71 6.27
N ALA A 182 20.49 -6.86 5.65
CA ALA A 182 21.27 -7.24 4.49
C ALA A 182 22.22 -8.42 4.80
N GLU A 183 22.88 -8.40 5.97
CA GLU A 183 23.82 -9.43 6.39
C GLU A 183 23.14 -10.80 6.56
N TYR A 184 22.13 -10.93 7.40
CA TYR A 184 21.50 -12.24 7.63
C TYR A 184 20.71 -12.76 6.41
N THR A 185 20.18 -11.87 5.56
CA THR A 185 19.49 -12.32 4.35
C THR A 185 20.42 -12.90 3.30
N GLN A 186 21.70 -12.50 3.30
CA GLN A 186 22.74 -13.04 2.40
C GLN A 186 23.47 -14.26 2.97
N ALA A 187 23.32 -14.56 4.27
CA ALA A 187 23.98 -15.70 4.91
C ALA A 187 23.47 -17.08 4.44
N GLY A 188 22.31 -17.16 3.79
CA GLY A 188 21.74 -18.39 3.24
C GLY A 188 21.15 -19.36 4.27
N ASN A 189 21.12 -19.00 5.55
CA ASN A 189 20.48 -19.80 6.58
C ASN A 189 18.97 -19.52 6.60
N PHE A 190 18.16 -20.54 6.36
CA PHE A 190 16.70 -20.40 6.31
C PHE A 190 16.09 -19.90 7.63
N TRP A 191 16.55 -20.43 8.77
CA TRP A 191 15.96 -20.05 10.07
C TRP A 191 16.38 -18.66 10.51
N ASP A 192 17.62 -18.25 10.26
CA ASP A 192 18.09 -16.89 10.51
C ASP A 192 17.37 -15.88 9.62
N PHE A 193 17.12 -16.23 8.37
CA PHE A 193 16.29 -15.43 7.44
C PHE A 193 14.89 -15.21 7.99
N ILE A 194 14.18 -16.28 8.37
CA ILE A 194 12.79 -16.19 8.88
C ILE A 194 12.75 -15.42 10.20
N TRP A 195 13.62 -15.77 11.16
CA TRP A 195 13.61 -15.17 12.50
C TRP A 195 14.06 -13.71 12.46
N GLY A 196 15.13 -13.40 11.73
CA GLY A 196 15.62 -12.04 11.53
C GLY A 196 14.55 -11.13 10.91
N ASN A 197 13.85 -11.62 9.89
CA ASN A 197 12.78 -10.86 9.25
C ASN A 197 11.58 -10.62 10.17
N VAL A 198 11.15 -11.60 10.95
CA VAL A 198 10.01 -11.46 11.88
C VAL A 198 10.35 -10.55 13.07
N THR A 199 11.62 -10.47 13.46
CA THR A 199 12.06 -9.63 14.59
C THR A 199 12.61 -8.29 14.11
N LEU A 200 13.88 -8.27 13.68
CA LEU A 200 14.59 -7.07 13.28
C LEU A 200 14.00 -6.44 12.01
N GLY A 201 13.67 -7.26 11.01
CA GLY A 201 13.10 -6.78 9.74
C GLY A 201 11.77 -6.04 9.92
N GLN A 202 10.85 -6.57 10.74
CA GLN A 202 9.59 -5.87 11.06
C GLN A 202 9.84 -4.58 11.84
N LYS A 203 10.77 -4.60 12.80
CA LYS A 203 11.14 -3.40 13.56
C LYS A 203 11.73 -2.33 12.64
N ALA A 204 12.66 -2.71 11.75
CA ALA A 204 13.27 -1.80 10.78
C ALA A 204 12.21 -1.17 9.86
N SER A 205 11.27 -1.97 9.34
CA SER A 205 10.16 -1.50 8.51
C SER A 205 9.26 -0.50 9.23
N LEU A 206 8.90 -0.76 10.50
CA LEU A 206 8.07 0.16 11.28
C LEU A 206 8.79 1.47 11.59
N LEU A 207 10.07 1.42 11.98
CA LEU A 207 10.85 2.62 12.30
C LEU A 207 11.17 3.43 11.03
N TRP A 208 11.41 2.75 9.89
CA TRP A 208 11.47 3.43 8.60
C TRP A 208 10.15 4.15 8.28
N ALA A 209 9.01 3.52 8.55
CA ALA A 209 7.71 4.14 8.32
C ALA A 209 7.48 5.40 9.20
N VAL A 210 8.09 5.48 10.40
CA VAL A 210 8.13 6.71 11.21
C VAL A 210 8.92 7.79 10.49
N ASN A 211 10.17 7.51 10.10
CA ASN A 211 11.04 8.48 9.42
C ASN A 211 10.47 8.95 8.07
N ALA A 212 9.71 8.10 7.40
CA ALA A 212 9.10 8.39 6.11
C ALA A 212 7.70 9.04 6.21
N GLY A 213 7.25 9.50 7.40
CA GLY A 213 5.93 10.14 7.59
C GLY A 213 4.72 9.22 7.31
N ARG A 214 4.94 7.89 7.26
CA ARG A 214 3.91 6.93 6.82
C ARG A 214 2.78 6.73 7.82
N PHE A 215 3.01 6.91 9.11
CA PHE A 215 1.96 6.74 10.12
C PHE A 215 0.81 7.71 9.90
N PHE A 216 1.10 9.01 9.80
CA PHE A 216 0.09 10.03 9.58
C PHE A 216 -0.52 9.96 8.18
N GLN A 217 0.30 9.71 7.15
CA GLN A 217 -0.21 9.49 5.80
C GLN A 217 -1.21 8.33 5.76
N THR A 218 -0.87 7.19 6.35
CA THR A 218 -1.74 6.00 6.36
C THR A 218 -3.02 6.25 7.13
N ALA A 219 -2.94 6.89 8.31
CA ALA A 219 -4.11 7.25 9.12
C ALA A 219 -5.04 8.18 8.34
N GLY A 220 -4.49 9.22 7.71
CA GLY A 220 -5.26 10.15 6.88
C GLY A 220 -5.93 9.46 5.70
N LEU A 221 -5.21 8.57 5.00
CA LEU A 221 -5.75 7.79 3.88
C LEU A 221 -6.84 6.80 4.31
N PHE A 222 -6.69 6.15 5.47
CA PHE A 222 -7.74 5.29 6.04
C PHE A 222 -9.02 6.08 6.31
N LEU A 223 -8.89 7.23 6.97
CA LEU A 223 -10.03 8.10 7.27
C LEU A 223 -10.67 8.65 5.99
N LEU A 224 -9.86 9.04 5.00
CA LEU A 224 -10.36 9.52 3.72
C LEU A 224 -11.12 8.42 2.96
N GLY A 225 -10.59 7.20 2.94
CA GLY A 225 -11.28 6.04 2.36
C GLY A 225 -12.58 5.71 3.07
N PHE A 226 -12.60 5.78 4.39
CA PHE A 226 -13.80 5.64 5.22
C PHE A 226 -14.84 6.73 4.89
N TYR A 227 -14.42 7.99 4.79
CA TYR A 227 -15.29 9.10 4.41
C TYR A 227 -15.89 8.93 3.00
N ILE A 228 -15.06 8.61 2.00
CA ILE A 228 -15.49 8.35 0.61
C ILE A 228 -16.52 7.22 0.55
N GLY A 229 -16.32 6.19 1.38
CA GLY A 229 -17.28 5.10 1.54
C GLY A 229 -18.63 5.59 2.07
N ARG A 230 -18.64 6.36 3.16
CA ARG A 230 -19.86 6.94 3.76
C ARG A 230 -20.60 7.86 2.80
N LYS A 231 -19.90 8.55 1.90
CA LYS A 231 -20.48 9.40 0.85
C LYS A 231 -20.87 8.64 -0.42
N HIS A 232 -20.65 7.32 -0.47
CA HIS A 232 -20.95 6.48 -1.64
C HIS A 232 -20.32 6.95 -2.95
N LEU A 233 -19.13 7.57 -2.91
CA LEU A 233 -18.54 8.27 -4.07
C LEU A 233 -18.02 7.33 -5.17
N PHE A 234 -17.89 6.03 -4.91
CA PHE A 234 -17.59 5.03 -5.94
C PHE A 234 -18.81 4.51 -6.70
N VAL A 235 -20.04 4.86 -6.26
CA VAL A 235 -21.26 4.52 -6.99
C VAL A 235 -21.33 5.39 -8.25
N THR A 236 -21.61 4.76 -9.40
CA THR A 236 -21.72 5.46 -10.69
C THR A 236 -22.98 6.29 -10.75
N THR A 237 -22.85 7.59 -10.50
CA THR A 237 -23.87 8.63 -10.70
C THR A 237 -23.21 9.82 -11.40
N GLU A 238 -23.97 10.62 -12.12
CA GLU A 238 -23.46 11.83 -12.77
C GLU A 238 -22.75 12.77 -11.77
N LYS A 239 -23.36 13.00 -10.60
CA LYS A 239 -22.77 13.78 -9.52
C LYS A 239 -21.40 13.24 -9.06
N ASN A 240 -21.28 11.95 -8.90
CA ASN A 240 -20.02 11.32 -8.47
C ASN A 240 -18.96 11.33 -9.58
N LEU A 241 -19.36 11.20 -10.84
CA LEU A 241 -18.42 11.37 -11.97
C LEU A 241 -17.88 12.80 -12.04
N HIS A 242 -18.73 13.81 -11.87
CA HIS A 242 -18.28 15.22 -11.76
C HIS A 242 -17.34 15.44 -10.55
N PHE A 243 -17.60 14.78 -9.43
CA PHE A 243 -16.68 14.83 -8.30
C PHE A 243 -15.29 14.28 -8.68
N TRP A 244 -15.22 13.09 -9.33
CA TRP A 244 -13.96 12.49 -9.73
C TRP A 244 -13.23 13.30 -10.82
N ILE A 245 -13.95 13.97 -11.73
CA ILE A 245 -13.36 14.91 -12.68
C ILE A 245 -12.71 16.10 -11.94
N LYS A 246 -13.38 16.69 -10.94
CA LYS A 246 -12.80 17.76 -10.13
C LYS A 246 -11.56 17.31 -9.38
N ILE A 247 -11.60 16.12 -8.76
CA ILE A 247 -10.45 15.55 -8.08
C ILE A 247 -9.29 15.34 -9.06
N LEU A 248 -9.54 14.82 -10.25
CA LEU A 248 -8.50 14.62 -11.28
C LEU A 248 -7.84 15.98 -11.65
N ILE A 249 -8.63 16.99 -11.94
CA ILE A 249 -8.12 18.32 -12.34
C ILE A 249 -7.30 18.94 -11.21
N ILE A 250 -7.84 18.98 -9.98
CA ILE A 250 -7.15 19.57 -8.82
C ILE A 250 -5.83 18.83 -8.57
N SER A 251 -5.86 17.51 -8.58
CA SER A 251 -4.69 16.68 -8.31
C SER A 251 -3.62 16.82 -9.39
N ALA A 252 -4.02 16.88 -10.67
CA ALA A 252 -3.10 17.06 -11.78
C ALA A 252 -2.43 18.43 -11.76
N ILE A 253 -3.20 19.50 -11.48
CA ILE A 253 -2.66 20.88 -11.37
C ILE A 253 -1.73 20.99 -10.15
N SER A 254 -2.08 20.34 -9.03
CA SER A 254 -1.28 20.41 -7.79
C SER A 254 0.02 19.62 -7.87
N PHE A 255 0.09 18.57 -8.69
CA PHE A 255 1.24 17.67 -8.73
C PHE A 255 2.54 18.38 -9.13
N ALA A 256 2.54 19.12 -10.24
CA ALA A 256 3.76 19.74 -10.77
C ALA A 256 4.38 20.78 -9.80
N PRO A 257 3.63 21.73 -9.21
CA PRO A 257 4.19 22.66 -8.25
C PRO A 257 4.66 21.97 -6.95
N LEU A 258 3.93 20.95 -6.46
CA LEU A 258 4.35 20.20 -5.28
C LEU A 258 5.64 19.40 -5.55
N TYR A 259 5.77 18.83 -6.74
CA TYR A 259 7.00 18.14 -7.14
C TYR A 259 8.17 19.12 -7.23
N ALA A 260 8.00 20.26 -7.88
CA ALA A 260 9.05 21.27 -7.99
C ALA A 260 9.48 21.81 -6.62
N LEU A 261 8.53 22.09 -5.73
CA LEU A 261 8.83 22.53 -4.36
C LEU A 261 9.58 21.45 -3.57
N LYS A 262 9.19 20.18 -3.70
CA LYS A 262 9.91 19.06 -3.09
C LYS A 262 11.35 19.02 -3.57
N GLU A 263 11.62 19.11 -4.88
CA GLU A 263 12.98 19.11 -5.43
C GLU A 263 13.83 20.28 -4.91
N LEU A 264 13.24 21.49 -4.81
CA LEU A 264 13.92 22.66 -4.23
C LEU A 264 14.26 22.45 -2.74
N ILE A 265 13.34 21.87 -1.97
CA ILE A 265 13.54 21.60 -0.54
C ILE A 265 14.61 20.54 -0.33
N MET A 266 14.67 19.53 -1.19
CA MET A 266 15.68 18.47 -1.11
C MET A 266 17.13 18.93 -1.40
N GLN A 267 17.34 20.19 -1.82
CA GLN A 267 18.67 20.79 -1.95
C GLN A 267 19.15 21.46 -0.67
N ASN A 268 18.35 21.48 0.40
CA ASN A 268 18.67 22.12 1.68
C ASN A 268 19.38 21.14 2.65
N SER A 269 19.55 21.58 3.90
CA SER A 269 20.18 20.78 4.96
C SER A 269 19.37 19.50 5.27
N THR A 270 20.04 18.49 5.81
CA THR A 270 19.46 17.17 6.12
C THR A 270 18.19 17.29 6.97
N ILE A 271 18.17 18.19 7.95
CA ILE A 271 16.98 18.34 8.82
C ILE A 271 15.79 18.90 8.04
N ILE A 272 16.01 19.82 7.10
CA ILE A 272 14.94 20.37 6.23
C ILE A 272 14.45 19.28 5.26
N GLN A 273 15.38 18.46 4.72
CA GLN A 273 15.01 17.32 3.87
C GLN A 273 14.13 16.31 4.60
N GLN A 274 14.50 15.96 5.84
CA GLN A 274 13.81 14.95 6.65
C GLN A 274 12.48 15.46 7.27
N THR A 275 12.26 16.77 7.27
CA THR A 275 11.03 17.41 7.80
C THR A 275 10.17 17.95 6.67
N ALA A 276 10.35 19.20 6.27
CA ALA A 276 9.56 19.80 5.18
C ALA A 276 9.67 18.98 3.88
N GLY A 277 10.86 18.46 3.54
CA GLY A 277 11.05 17.59 2.38
C GLY A 277 10.17 16.36 2.40
N THR A 278 10.08 15.67 3.55
CA THR A 278 9.18 14.53 3.75
C THR A 278 7.70 14.93 3.57
N ALA A 279 7.28 16.06 4.13
CA ALA A 279 5.90 16.55 3.99
C ALA A 279 5.55 16.82 2.52
N PHE A 280 6.41 17.53 1.78
CA PHE A 280 6.20 17.81 0.36
C PHE A 280 6.27 16.55 -0.51
N ASP A 281 7.15 15.59 -0.18
CA ASP A 281 7.19 14.29 -0.84
C ASP A 281 5.88 13.51 -0.64
N MET A 282 5.31 13.53 0.56
CA MET A 282 4.00 12.91 0.82
C MET A 282 2.88 13.61 0.06
N TRP A 283 2.89 14.95 -0.03
CA TRP A 283 1.84 15.69 -0.73
C TRP A 283 1.90 15.52 -2.25
N GLN A 284 3.09 15.53 -2.87
CA GLN A 284 3.18 15.27 -4.29
C GLN A 284 2.76 13.83 -4.65
N LYS A 285 3.13 12.84 -3.80
CA LYS A 285 2.69 11.46 -3.96
C LYS A 285 1.18 11.32 -3.78
N LEU A 286 0.58 12.05 -2.84
CA LEU A 286 -0.87 12.09 -2.63
C LEU A 286 -1.59 12.67 -3.84
N ALA A 287 -1.11 13.80 -4.40
CA ALA A 287 -1.67 14.39 -5.61
C ALA A 287 -1.64 13.38 -6.76
N PHE A 288 -0.48 12.76 -7.03
CA PHE A 288 -0.40 11.77 -8.11
C PHE A 288 -1.22 10.51 -7.84
N THR A 289 -1.35 10.10 -6.58
CA THR A 289 -2.25 9.01 -6.17
C THR A 289 -3.69 9.28 -6.62
N PHE A 290 -4.18 10.50 -6.40
CA PHE A 290 -5.55 10.86 -6.81
C PHE A 290 -5.68 11.12 -8.31
N VAL A 291 -4.61 11.48 -9.02
CA VAL A 291 -4.58 11.41 -10.50
C VAL A 291 -4.84 9.97 -10.95
N LEU A 292 -4.13 8.98 -10.37
CA LEU A 292 -4.31 7.57 -10.74
C LEU A 292 -5.70 7.04 -10.37
N VAL A 293 -6.17 7.31 -9.14
CA VAL A 293 -7.49 6.86 -8.66
C VAL A 293 -8.61 7.44 -9.50
N ALA A 294 -8.63 8.77 -9.68
CA ALA A 294 -9.68 9.44 -10.43
C ALA A 294 -9.68 9.06 -11.91
N SER A 295 -8.49 8.99 -12.54
CA SER A 295 -8.36 8.49 -13.91
C SER A 295 -8.89 7.06 -14.06
N PHE A 296 -8.51 6.17 -13.12
CA PHE A 296 -8.98 4.79 -13.15
C PHE A 296 -10.50 4.69 -13.03
N VAL A 297 -11.10 5.43 -12.08
CA VAL A 297 -12.57 5.46 -11.86
C VAL A 297 -13.29 5.98 -13.09
N LEU A 298 -12.81 7.06 -13.71
CA LEU A 298 -13.42 7.66 -14.89
C LEU A 298 -13.25 6.78 -16.14
N LEU A 299 -12.05 6.22 -16.35
CA LEU A 299 -11.79 5.31 -17.46
C LEU A 299 -12.59 4.01 -17.34
N TYR A 300 -12.84 3.54 -16.11
CA TYR A 300 -13.60 2.32 -15.87
C TYR A 300 -15.06 2.40 -16.37
N GLN A 301 -15.59 3.62 -16.59
CA GLN A 301 -16.89 3.83 -17.23
C GLN A 301 -16.88 3.50 -18.75
N ARG A 302 -15.68 3.42 -19.35
CA ARG A 302 -15.52 3.03 -20.74
C ARG A 302 -15.47 1.50 -20.84
N GLU A 303 -16.40 0.91 -21.61
CA GLU A 303 -16.52 -0.55 -21.76
C GLU A 303 -15.21 -1.21 -22.21
N LYS A 304 -14.51 -0.60 -23.17
CA LYS A 304 -13.20 -1.09 -23.66
C LYS A 304 -12.18 -1.18 -22.53
N PHE A 305 -12.08 -0.15 -21.69
CA PHE A 305 -11.14 -0.14 -20.56
C PHE A 305 -11.53 -1.14 -19.47
N SER A 306 -12.81 -1.18 -19.05
CA SER A 306 -13.28 -2.10 -18.01
C SER A 306 -13.11 -3.57 -18.43
N LYS A 307 -13.27 -3.89 -19.73
CA LYS A 307 -12.95 -5.22 -20.28
C LYS A 307 -11.44 -5.51 -20.27
N ALA A 308 -10.60 -4.56 -20.68
CA ALA A 308 -9.14 -4.72 -20.69
C ALA A 308 -8.59 -4.99 -19.28
N VAL A 309 -9.09 -4.26 -18.27
CA VAL A 309 -8.65 -4.42 -16.86
C VAL A 309 -9.48 -5.45 -16.07
N SER A 310 -10.34 -6.22 -16.71
CA SER A 310 -11.24 -7.17 -16.05
C SER A 310 -10.51 -8.20 -15.19
N SER A 311 -9.30 -8.59 -15.58
CA SER A 311 -8.44 -9.51 -14.83
C SER A 311 -8.03 -8.94 -13.46
N LEU A 312 -7.87 -7.62 -13.32
CA LEU A 312 -7.53 -6.97 -12.07
C LEU A 312 -8.64 -7.12 -11.03
N ARG A 313 -9.91 -7.31 -11.43
CA ARG A 313 -11.00 -7.59 -10.48
C ARG A 313 -10.78 -8.89 -9.73
N PHE A 314 -10.37 -9.94 -10.42
CA PHE A 314 -10.05 -11.24 -9.80
C PHE A 314 -8.83 -11.12 -8.91
N TYR A 315 -7.81 -10.42 -9.37
CA TYR A 315 -6.58 -10.17 -8.63
C TYR A 315 -6.84 -9.38 -7.34
N GLY A 316 -7.62 -8.31 -7.40
CA GLY A 316 -8.00 -7.49 -6.24
C GLY A 316 -8.92 -8.19 -5.24
N LYS A 317 -9.74 -9.17 -5.69
CA LYS A 317 -10.55 -10.03 -4.80
C LYS A 317 -9.70 -10.94 -3.92
N MET A 318 -8.48 -11.28 -4.36
CA MET A 318 -7.52 -12.11 -3.66
C MET A 318 -6.30 -11.31 -3.20
N SER A 319 -6.54 -10.08 -2.75
CA SER A 319 -5.50 -9.09 -2.43
C SER A 319 -4.52 -9.55 -1.36
N LEU A 320 -4.98 -10.17 -0.28
CA LEU A 320 -4.13 -10.68 0.80
C LEU A 320 -3.33 -11.91 0.32
N THR A 321 -3.99 -12.83 -0.36
CA THR A 321 -3.32 -14.02 -0.94
C THR A 321 -2.22 -13.58 -1.91
N ASN A 322 -2.51 -12.64 -2.82
CA ASN A 322 -1.52 -12.18 -3.78
C ASN A 322 -0.37 -11.43 -3.11
N TYR A 323 -0.66 -10.58 -2.12
CA TYR A 323 0.36 -9.81 -1.40
C TYR A 323 1.34 -10.72 -0.65
N ILE A 324 0.87 -11.75 0.05
CA ILE A 324 1.74 -12.68 0.78
C ILE A 324 2.45 -13.63 -0.19
N SER A 325 1.75 -14.16 -1.20
CA SER A 325 2.39 -15.07 -2.15
C SER A 325 3.47 -14.40 -2.99
N GLN A 326 3.37 -13.10 -3.31
CA GLN A 326 4.46 -12.39 -3.99
C GLN A 326 5.71 -12.27 -3.11
N SER A 327 5.57 -12.09 -1.80
CA SER A 327 6.70 -12.05 -0.86
C SER A 327 7.39 -13.42 -0.78
N ILE A 328 6.61 -14.51 -0.69
CA ILE A 328 7.15 -15.87 -0.70
C ILE A 328 7.87 -16.17 -2.03
N MET A 329 7.25 -15.86 -3.16
CA MET A 329 7.87 -16.07 -4.48
C MET A 329 9.13 -15.22 -4.63
N GLY A 330 9.09 -13.94 -4.20
CA GLY A 330 10.26 -13.06 -4.21
C GLY A 330 11.41 -13.61 -3.37
N ALA A 331 11.13 -14.07 -2.15
CA ALA A 331 12.14 -14.70 -1.30
C ALA A 331 12.79 -15.91 -1.97
N LEU A 332 12.00 -16.81 -2.56
CA LEU A 332 12.50 -18.02 -3.20
C LEU A 332 13.23 -17.75 -4.53
N ILE A 333 12.92 -16.67 -5.23
CA ILE A 333 13.57 -16.32 -6.50
C ILE A 333 14.89 -15.60 -6.25
N TYR A 334 14.92 -14.63 -5.33
CA TYR A 334 16.01 -13.64 -5.26
C TYR A 334 17.03 -13.93 -4.17
N PHE A 335 16.66 -14.53 -3.03
CA PHE A 335 17.55 -14.74 -1.89
C PHE A 335 18.23 -16.10 -1.88
N PRO A 336 19.39 -16.25 -1.15
CA PRO A 336 20.15 -17.50 -1.06
C PRO A 336 19.38 -18.69 -0.50
N ILE A 337 18.28 -18.46 0.20
CA ILE A 337 17.36 -19.53 0.67
C ILE A 337 16.58 -20.21 -0.47
N GLY A 338 16.67 -19.71 -1.70
CA GLY A 338 16.01 -20.23 -2.89
C GLY A 338 16.96 -20.27 -4.10
N LEU A 339 16.53 -19.65 -5.22
CA LEU A 339 17.29 -19.68 -6.49
C LEU A 339 18.46 -18.67 -6.53
N TYR A 340 18.47 -17.71 -5.66
CA TYR A 340 19.50 -16.66 -5.55
C TYR A 340 19.78 -15.92 -6.87
N LEU A 341 18.75 -15.43 -7.52
CA LEU A 341 18.90 -14.72 -8.80
C LEU A 341 19.29 -13.23 -8.64
N ALA A 342 19.27 -12.65 -7.43
CA ALA A 342 19.58 -11.23 -7.22
C ALA A 342 20.90 -10.78 -7.84
N PRO A 343 22.05 -11.51 -7.72
CA PRO A 343 23.32 -11.11 -8.33
C PRO A 343 23.31 -10.98 -9.85
N TYR A 344 22.33 -11.61 -10.51
CA TYR A 344 22.21 -11.67 -11.98
C TYR A 344 21.08 -10.77 -12.51
N CYS A 345 20.27 -10.19 -11.62
CA CYS A 345 19.09 -9.43 -12.00
C CYS A 345 19.31 -7.94 -11.79
N GLY A 346 19.50 -7.17 -12.89
CA GLY A 346 19.28 -5.73 -12.89
C GLY A 346 17.80 -5.37 -12.85
N TYR A 347 17.48 -4.09 -12.84
CA TYR A 347 16.09 -3.61 -12.72
C TYR A 347 15.19 -4.09 -13.86
N THR A 348 15.71 -4.14 -15.10
CA THR A 348 14.92 -4.60 -16.27
C THR A 348 14.53 -6.06 -16.15
N LEU A 349 15.50 -6.93 -15.81
CA LEU A 349 15.21 -8.37 -15.66
C LEU A 349 14.29 -8.62 -14.47
N SER A 350 14.51 -7.93 -13.35
CA SER A 350 13.62 -8.00 -12.18
C SER A 350 12.21 -7.54 -12.50
N LEU A 351 12.02 -6.49 -13.33
CA LEU A 351 10.70 -6.08 -13.80
C LEU A 351 10.03 -7.18 -14.62
N LEU A 352 10.76 -7.84 -15.52
CA LEU A 352 10.22 -8.95 -16.33
C LEU A 352 9.81 -10.13 -15.44
N ILE A 353 10.60 -10.48 -14.44
CA ILE A 353 10.27 -11.51 -13.45
C ILE A 353 9.00 -11.10 -12.68
N GLY A 354 8.91 -9.85 -12.22
CA GLY A 354 7.73 -9.32 -11.55
C GLY A 354 6.46 -9.38 -12.43
N LEU A 355 6.57 -9.07 -13.71
CA LEU A 355 5.48 -9.21 -14.67
C LEU A 355 5.07 -10.69 -14.85
N CYS A 356 6.03 -11.61 -14.93
CA CYS A 356 5.75 -13.05 -14.99
C CYS A 356 5.03 -13.51 -13.71
N MET A 357 5.50 -13.10 -12.52
CA MET A 357 4.84 -13.39 -11.25
C MET A 357 3.39 -12.88 -11.25
N PHE A 358 3.16 -11.64 -11.69
CA PHE A 358 1.81 -11.06 -11.82
C PHE A 358 0.91 -11.90 -12.73
N LEU A 359 1.40 -12.27 -13.92
CA LEU A 359 0.62 -13.08 -14.87
C LEU A 359 0.27 -14.46 -14.31
N LEU A 360 1.20 -15.10 -13.61
CA LEU A 360 0.96 -16.38 -12.93
C LEU A 360 -0.11 -16.22 -11.84
N GLN A 361 0.01 -15.20 -11.00
CA GLN A 361 -0.98 -14.92 -9.96
C GLN A 361 -2.37 -14.59 -10.54
N VAL A 362 -2.45 -13.84 -11.64
CA VAL A 362 -3.73 -13.57 -12.34
C VAL A 362 -4.37 -14.86 -12.86
N LYS A 363 -3.59 -15.76 -13.48
CA LYS A 363 -4.08 -17.08 -13.92
C LYS A 363 -4.60 -17.90 -12.74
N PHE A 364 -3.83 -17.94 -11.67
CA PHE A 364 -4.24 -18.61 -10.43
C PHE A 364 -5.53 -18.02 -9.86
N CYS A 365 -5.65 -16.68 -9.77
CA CYS A 365 -6.85 -16.02 -9.26
C CYS A 365 -8.10 -16.36 -10.08
N LYS A 366 -8.00 -16.35 -11.41
CA LYS A 366 -9.12 -16.73 -12.29
C LYS A 366 -9.53 -18.19 -12.08
N TRP A 367 -8.57 -19.09 -12.06
CA TRP A 367 -8.82 -20.51 -11.84
C TRP A 367 -9.41 -20.77 -10.45
N TRP A 368 -8.86 -20.16 -9.38
CA TRP A 368 -9.34 -20.36 -8.02
C TRP A 368 -10.75 -19.82 -7.83
N LEU A 369 -11.01 -18.59 -8.29
CA LEU A 369 -12.32 -17.94 -8.13
C LEU A 369 -13.41 -18.51 -9.06
N SER A 370 -13.07 -19.34 -10.04
CA SER A 370 -14.05 -20.15 -10.78
C SER A 370 -14.67 -21.26 -9.92
N LYS A 371 -13.96 -21.70 -8.87
CA LYS A 371 -14.36 -22.80 -7.98
C LYS A 371 -14.71 -22.32 -6.56
N HIS A 372 -14.23 -21.15 -6.13
CA HIS A 372 -14.35 -20.63 -4.78
C HIS A 372 -14.82 -19.18 -4.78
N LYS A 373 -15.52 -18.78 -3.72
CA LYS A 373 -16.07 -17.40 -3.58
C LYS A 373 -15.01 -16.38 -3.16
N GLN A 374 -13.93 -16.81 -2.51
CA GLN A 374 -12.88 -15.97 -1.90
C GLN A 374 -11.52 -16.62 -2.12
N GLY A 375 -10.44 -15.84 -2.05
CA GLY A 375 -9.10 -16.38 -2.05
C GLY A 375 -8.80 -17.24 -0.81
N PRO A 376 -7.74 -18.06 -0.83
CA PRO A 376 -7.40 -18.94 0.28
C PRO A 376 -7.23 -18.20 1.61
N LEU A 377 -6.37 -17.16 1.65
CA LEU A 377 -6.12 -16.41 2.88
C LEU A 377 -7.28 -15.50 3.25
N GLU A 378 -7.99 -14.94 2.28
CA GLU A 378 -9.24 -14.18 2.51
C GLU A 378 -10.30 -15.07 3.14
N HIS A 379 -10.39 -16.33 2.72
CA HIS A 379 -11.33 -17.29 3.29
C HIS A 379 -11.00 -17.61 4.75
N ILE A 380 -9.72 -17.89 5.06
CA ILE A 380 -9.23 -18.12 6.42
C ILE A 380 -9.51 -16.89 7.29
N TRP A 381 -9.12 -15.71 6.81
CA TRP A 381 -9.35 -14.45 7.53
C TRP A 381 -10.83 -14.20 7.79
N HIS A 382 -11.69 -14.42 6.80
CA HIS A 382 -13.13 -14.29 6.95
C HIS A 382 -13.70 -15.33 7.95
N LYS A 383 -13.34 -16.60 7.81
CA LYS A 383 -13.80 -17.68 8.69
C LYS A 383 -13.43 -17.39 10.15
N TRP A 384 -12.19 -17.02 10.42
CA TRP A 384 -11.72 -16.73 11.78
C TRP A 384 -12.26 -15.42 12.34
N THR A 385 -12.55 -14.44 11.50
CA THR A 385 -13.24 -13.20 11.90
C THR A 385 -14.62 -13.52 12.51
N TRP A 386 -15.35 -14.48 11.97
CA TRP A 386 -16.70 -14.80 12.37
C TRP A 386 -16.81 -16.04 13.26
N MET A 387 -15.70 -16.60 13.74
CA MET A 387 -15.69 -17.72 14.67
C MET A 387 -16.38 -17.32 16.00
N GLY A 388 -17.23 -18.21 16.53
CA GLY A 388 -17.96 -17.96 17.78
C GLY A 388 -19.16 -16.99 17.67
N THR A 389 -19.55 -16.60 16.45
CA THR A 389 -20.83 -15.90 16.26
C THR A 389 -21.87 -16.88 15.73
N ASN A 390 -22.97 -17.05 16.46
CA ASN A 390 -24.14 -17.69 15.89
C ASN A 390 -24.58 -16.88 14.66
N LYS A 391 -24.66 -17.59 13.52
CA LYS A 391 -25.14 -17.00 12.26
C LYS A 391 -26.58 -16.60 12.36
#